data_e66777fa164836cfab59d6eeb3f809d5
#
_entry.id   e66777fa164836cfab59d6eeb3f809d5
#
_cell.length_a   1.000
_cell.length_b   1.000
_cell.length_c   1.000
_cell.angle_alpha   90.00
_cell.angle_beta   90.00
_cell.angle_gamma   90.00
#
_symmetry.space_group_name_H-M   'P 1'
#
loop_
_entity.id
_entity.type
_entity.pdbx_description
1 polymer ?
#
loop_
_entity_poly.entity_id
_entity_poly.type
_entity_poly.pdbx_seq_one_letter_code
_entity_poly.pdbx_strand_id
1 'polypeptide(L)'
;TCALPIFPSYGVVIIGAGVSGLYQLYKSREIGVSALVLESGTDVGGTWYWNRYPGARFDSESYSYGYSFSQDLLDQWDWQERFSAQPENLRYLQHVAEQFDLRSDIRFQSVVTQCTFDETSNEWQVEVEDGFKVRCRFLVTAIGILSKPLIPDFDGMEDFKGPSFHTAQWPHDEVVFTGKRVGIIGTGATAVQLIQEVAKTAEHLTVFQRSPNWCAPLHNGPIDPTEMADIRSRYDEIFERCRKSFSGFIHDSDERRALDVSEEEREALYEELYAAPGFGIWIGNFRDVLVDEAANATLSDFIARKIRERVDDGELAEKLIPRDHGFGTRRVPMETSYYEVYNQDNVLLVDVNETPIEKVTTDGIQCSDQEHPFDLIVYATGFDAVMGPYKSIKFTGSDGRILAEKWETGP
;
A
#
# COMPACT_ATOMS: atom_id res chain seq x y z
N THR A 1 -16.30 -43.02 -25.30
CA THR A 1 -16.11 -41.54 -25.36
C THR A 1 -16.20 -41.01 -23.95
N CYS A 2 -15.05 -40.76 -23.32
CA CYS A 2 -15.00 -40.06 -22.06
C CYS A 2 -15.46 -38.63 -22.40
N ALA A 3 -16.65 -38.21 -21.92
CA ALA A 3 -17.06 -36.83 -22.05
C ALA A 3 -16.05 -35.98 -21.27
N LEU A 4 -15.43 -35.05 -21.94
CA LEU A 4 -14.57 -34.06 -21.26
C LEU A 4 -15.44 -33.36 -20.21
N PRO A 5 -14.91 -33.11 -19.00
CA PRO A 5 -15.66 -32.44 -17.98
C PRO A 5 -16.09 -31.04 -18.51
N ILE A 6 -17.40 -30.75 -18.44
CA ILE A 6 -17.94 -29.46 -18.87
C ILE A 6 -17.67 -28.49 -17.74
N PHE A 7 -16.68 -27.60 -17.91
CA PHE A 7 -16.44 -26.51 -17.00
C PHE A 7 -17.36 -25.33 -17.34
N PRO A 8 -17.81 -24.55 -16.35
CA PRO A 8 -18.52 -23.29 -16.62
C PRO A 8 -17.64 -22.39 -17.50
N SER A 9 -18.30 -21.65 -18.41
CA SER A 9 -17.62 -20.74 -19.34
C SER A 9 -18.23 -19.34 -19.27
N TYR A 10 -17.35 -18.35 -19.23
CA TYR A 10 -17.69 -16.92 -19.18
C TYR A 10 -17.00 -16.15 -20.31
N GLY A 11 -17.54 -14.98 -20.65
CA GLY A 11 -16.86 -14.06 -21.55
C GLY A 11 -15.54 -13.57 -20.94
N VAL A 12 -15.55 -13.26 -19.65
CA VAL A 12 -14.35 -12.82 -18.91
C VAL A 12 -14.30 -13.48 -17.53
N VAL A 13 -13.10 -13.89 -17.11
CA VAL A 13 -12.75 -14.20 -15.71
C VAL A 13 -11.79 -13.14 -15.21
N ILE A 14 -12.08 -12.61 -14.01
CA ILE A 14 -11.32 -11.56 -13.35
C ILE A 14 -10.71 -12.15 -12.07
N ILE A 15 -9.42 -12.01 -11.87
CA ILE A 15 -8.74 -12.49 -10.65
C ILE A 15 -8.55 -11.31 -9.69
N GLY A 16 -9.26 -11.34 -8.55
CA GLY A 16 -9.22 -10.35 -7.49
C GLY A 16 -10.42 -9.40 -7.48
N ALA A 17 -11.02 -9.19 -6.31
CA ALA A 17 -12.15 -8.30 -6.05
C ALA A 17 -11.74 -7.01 -5.31
N GLY A 18 -10.56 -6.47 -5.62
CA GLY A 18 -10.14 -5.14 -5.21
C GLY A 18 -10.72 -4.03 -6.10
N VAL A 19 -10.19 -2.81 -5.95
CA VAL A 19 -10.63 -1.63 -6.72
C VAL A 19 -10.73 -1.91 -8.23
N SER A 20 -9.68 -2.47 -8.83
CA SER A 20 -9.67 -2.74 -10.27
C SER A 20 -10.66 -3.85 -10.67
N GLY A 21 -10.76 -4.91 -9.87
CA GLY A 21 -11.63 -6.05 -10.17
C GLY A 21 -13.12 -5.71 -10.09
N LEU A 22 -13.52 -4.95 -9.08
CA LEU A 22 -14.90 -4.46 -8.95
C LEU A 22 -15.29 -3.56 -10.15
N TYR A 23 -14.41 -2.64 -10.52
CA TYR A 23 -14.65 -1.79 -11.68
C TYR A 23 -14.74 -2.60 -12.98
N GLN A 24 -13.82 -3.57 -13.18
CA GLN A 24 -13.85 -4.43 -14.37
C GLN A 24 -15.13 -5.26 -14.43
N LEU A 25 -15.61 -5.79 -13.30
CA LEU A 25 -16.87 -6.53 -13.25
C LEU A 25 -18.06 -5.62 -13.62
N TYR A 26 -18.12 -4.43 -13.02
CA TYR A 26 -19.15 -3.44 -13.36
C TYR A 26 -19.17 -3.14 -14.87
N LYS A 27 -18.00 -2.86 -15.46
CA LYS A 27 -17.88 -2.56 -16.90
C LYS A 27 -18.23 -3.75 -17.78
N SER A 28 -17.90 -4.97 -17.37
CA SER A 28 -18.27 -6.18 -18.11
C SER A 28 -19.79 -6.33 -18.20
N ARG A 29 -20.49 -6.08 -17.09
CA ARG A 29 -21.98 -6.11 -17.06
C ARG A 29 -22.60 -5.01 -17.93
N GLU A 30 -22.04 -3.80 -17.88
CA GLU A 30 -22.52 -2.65 -18.65
C GLU A 30 -22.52 -2.95 -20.16
N ILE A 31 -21.51 -3.68 -20.66
CA ILE A 31 -21.40 -4.06 -22.07
C ILE A 31 -22.02 -5.44 -22.38
N GLY A 32 -22.70 -6.05 -21.42
CA GLY A 32 -23.41 -7.33 -21.61
C GLY A 32 -22.51 -8.56 -21.74
N VAL A 33 -21.26 -8.50 -21.23
CA VAL A 33 -20.34 -9.65 -21.23
C VAL A 33 -20.50 -10.42 -19.91
N SER A 34 -20.71 -11.74 -20.00
CA SER A 34 -20.76 -12.61 -18.82
C SER A 34 -19.40 -12.61 -18.11
N ALA A 35 -19.40 -12.36 -16.82
CA ALA A 35 -18.19 -12.23 -16.02
C ALA A 35 -18.25 -13.09 -14.75
N LEU A 36 -17.09 -13.57 -14.30
CA LEU A 36 -16.89 -14.18 -12.98
C LEU A 36 -15.63 -13.58 -12.36
N VAL A 37 -15.73 -13.11 -11.12
CA VAL A 37 -14.57 -12.73 -10.32
C VAL A 37 -14.19 -13.88 -9.39
N LEU A 38 -12.89 -14.20 -9.31
CA LEU A 38 -12.31 -15.13 -8.35
C LEU A 38 -11.52 -14.32 -7.31
N GLU A 39 -12.00 -14.34 -6.06
CA GLU A 39 -11.39 -13.61 -4.94
C GLU A 39 -10.88 -14.60 -3.89
N SER A 40 -9.62 -14.43 -3.48
CA SER A 40 -8.98 -15.27 -2.46
C SER A 40 -9.52 -15.03 -1.05
N GLY A 41 -9.96 -13.82 -0.76
CA GLY A 41 -10.56 -13.43 0.52
C GLY A 41 -12.00 -13.90 0.69
N THR A 42 -12.56 -13.61 1.86
CA THR A 42 -13.98 -13.88 2.17
C THR A 42 -14.88 -12.71 1.82
N ASP A 43 -14.31 -11.56 1.43
CA ASP A 43 -15.03 -10.36 1.04
C ASP A 43 -14.25 -9.55 0.00
N VAL A 44 -14.93 -8.56 -0.58
CA VAL A 44 -14.34 -7.57 -1.48
C VAL A 44 -13.41 -6.61 -0.72
N GLY A 45 -12.56 -5.88 -1.45
CA GLY A 45 -11.76 -4.80 -0.86
C GLY A 45 -10.29 -4.85 -1.25
N GLY A 46 -9.76 -5.99 -1.68
CA GLY A 46 -8.35 -6.10 -2.11
C GLY A 46 -7.38 -5.59 -1.05
N THR A 47 -6.62 -4.54 -1.36
CA THR A 47 -5.67 -3.92 -0.41
C THR A 47 -6.32 -3.59 0.93
N TRP A 48 -7.55 -3.08 0.96
CA TRP A 48 -8.26 -2.68 2.19
C TRP A 48 -8.88 -3.86 2.93
N TYR A 49 -9.05 -4.99 2.30
CA TYR A 49 -9.42 -6.24 2.95
C TYR A 49 -8.22 -6.87 3.67
N TRP A 50 -7.02 -6.84 3.07
CA TRP A 50 -5.84 -7.52 3.59
C TRP A 50 -4.99 -6.65 4.53
N ASN A 51 -4.78 -5.37 4.21
CA ASN A 51 -3.90 -4.45 4.97
C ASN A 51 -4.71 -3.69 6.02
N ARG A 52 -5.05 -4.36 7.11
CA ARG A 52 -5.85 -3.83 8.21
C ARG A 52 -5.07 -3.54 9.49
N TYR A 53 -3.74 -3.44 9.39
CA TYR A 53 -2.88 -3.08 10.51
C TYR A 53 -3.27 -1.69 11.05
N PRO A 54 -3.04 -1.43 12.36
CA PRO A 54 -3.34 -0.12 12.96
C PRO A 54 -2.66 1.02 12.23
N GLY A 55 -3.40 2.10 11.98
CA GLY A 55 -2.90 3.26 11.24
C GLY A 55 -2.94 3.13 9.71
N ALA A 56 -3.33 1.98 9.16
CA ALA A 56 -3.43 1.79 7.71
C ALA A 56 -4.38 2.81 7.08
N ARG A 57 -3.87 3.59 6.13
CA ARG A 57 -4.61 4.61 5.36
C ARG A 57 -3.95 4.86 4.02
N PHE A 58 -4.64 5.48 3.11
CA PHE A 58 -3.97 6.03 1.95
C PHE A 58 -3.55 7.48 2.18
N ASP A 59 -2.63 7.94 1.34
CA ASP A 59 -1.94 9.23 1.51
C ASP A 59 -2.40 10.26 0.46
N SER A 60 -3.28 9.88 -0.47
CA SER A 60 -3.97 10.79 -1.39
C SER A 60 -5.33 11.20 -0.81
N GLU A 61 -5.91 12.25 -1.34
CA GLU A 61 -7.19 12.75 -0.86
C GLU A 61 -8.31 11.74 -1.10
N SER A 62 -9.12 11.48 -0.08
CA SER A 62 -10.21 10.51 -0.06
C SER A 62 -11.17 10.70 -1.24
N TYR A 63 -11.55 11.94 -1.49
CA TYR A 63 -12.52 12.28 -2.52
C TYR A 63 -12.00 12.09 -3.96
N SER A 64 -10.69 12.05 -4.17
CA SER A 64 -10.09 11.72 -5.46
C SER A 64 -9.84 10.21 -5.64
N TYR A 65 -9.86 9.43 -4.54
CA TYR A 65 -9.66 7.98 -4.55
C TYR A 65 -10.93 7.20 -4.94
N GLY A 66 -12.11 7.75 -4.70
CA GLY A 66 -13.38 7.14 -5.05
C GLY A 66 -13.57 6.95 -6.57
N TYR A 67 -14.45 6.04 -6.94
CA TYR A 67 -14.81 5.85 -8.35
C TYR A 67 -15.57 7.05 -8.91
N SER A 68 -15.23 7.45 -10.12
CA SER A 68 -15.84 8.57 -10.85
C SER A 68 -16.90 8.16 -11.88
N PHE A 69 -17.23 6.87 -12.00
CA PHE A 69 -18.08 6.36 -13.07
C PHE A 69 -19.59 6.49 -12.82
N SER A 70 -19.99 6.83 -11.61
CA SER A 70 -21.40 6.95 -11.23
C SER A 70 -21.64 8.18 -10.35
N GLN A 71 -22.50 9.08 -10.80
CA GLN A 71 -22.89 10.26 -10.04
C GLN A 71 -23.65 9.86 -8.76
N ASP A 72 -24.53 8.86 -8.83
CA ASP A 72 -25.27 8.37 -7.66
C ASP A 72 -24.32 7.89 -6.56
N LEU A 73 -23.21 7.24 -6.92
CA LEU A 73 -22.20 6.80 -5.96
C LEU A 73 -21.48 7.99 -5.31
N LEU A 74 -21.12 9.01 -6.10
CA LEU A 74 -20.50 10.24 -5.62
C LEU A 74 -21.41 11.03 -4.68
N ASP A 75 -22.72 11.04 -4.97
CA ASP A 75 -23.72 11.76 -4.19
C ASP A 75 -24.06 11.05 -2.87
N GLN A 76 -23.93 9.73 -2.81
CA GLN A 76 -24.30 8.92 -1.65
C GLN A 76 -23.19 8.73 -0.64
N TRP A 77 -21.92 8.95 -1.01
CA TRP A 77 -20.78 8.71 -0.14
C TRP A 77 -20.19 10.00 0.41
N ASP A 78 -20.16 10.11 1.74
CA ASP A 78 -19.53 11.20 2.48
C ASP A 78 -18.22 10.70 3.10
N TRP A 79 -17.09 11.18 2.58
CA TRP A 79 -15.79 10.94 3.17
C TRP A 79 -15.68 11.68 4.50
N GLN A 80 -15.21 10.96 5.54
CA GLN A 80 -15.14 11.51 6.91
C GLN A 80 -13.82 12.24 7.16
N GLU A 81 -12.73 11.81 6.51
CA GLU A 81 -11.41 12.41 6.64
C GLU A 81 -10.84 12.73 5.26
N ARG A 82 -9.94 13.73 5.21
CA ARG A 82 -9.25 14.08 3.96
C ARG A 82 -8.43 12.93 3.42
N PHE A 83 -7.86 12.10 4.31
CA PHE A 83 -7.09 10.91 3.98
C PHE A 83 -7.63 9.74 4.80
N SER A 84 -8.58 9.01 4.24
CA SER A 84 -9.35 8.02 4.97
C SER A 84 -8.53 6.80 5.40
N ALA A 85 -8.87 6.30 6.59
CA ALA A 85 -8.32 5.09 7.15
C ALA A 85 -8.91 3.83 6.49
N GLN A 86 -8.21 2.71 6.66
CA GLN A 86 -8.57 1.39 6.12
C GLN A 86 -10.05 1.00 6.35
N PRO A 87 -10.64 1.17 7.54
CA PRO A 87 -12.02 0.74 7.76
C PRO A 87 -13.03 1.49 6.87
N GLU A 88 -12.81 2.78 6.61
CA GLU A 88 -13.68 3.54 5.73
C GLU A 88 -13.50 3.13 4.27
N ASN A 89 -12.26 2.93 3.84
CA ASN A 89 -11.95 2.49 2.48
C ASN A 89 -12.55 1.12 2.18
N LEU A 90 -12.52 0.21 3.14
CA LEU A 90 -13.16 -1.10 3.02
C LEU A 90 -14.68 -0.97 2.92
N ARG A 91 -15.30 -0.16 3.81
CA ARG A 91 -16.77 0.09 3.75
C ARG A 91 -17.18 0.71 2.43
N TYR A 92 -16.38 1.63 1.87
CA TYR A 92 -16.65 2.21 0.56
C TYR A 92 -16.70 1.14 -0.54
N LEU A 93 -15.72 0.24 -0.61
CA LEU A 93 -15.71 -0.82 -1.62
C LEU A 93 -16.82 -1.86 -1.41
N GLN A 94 -17.17 -2.15 -0.16
CA GLN A 94 -18.33 -2.98 0.17
C GLN A 94 -19.64 -2.31 -0.29
N HIS A 95 -19.81 -1.01 -0.03
CA HIS A 95 -20.95 -0.23 -0.50
C HIS A 95 -21.07 -0.25 -2.03
N VAL A 96 -19.95 -0.07 -2.75
CA VAL A 96 -19.93 -0.19 -4.23
C VAL A 96 -20.39 -1.58 -4.68
N ALA A 97 -19.88 -2.63 -4.06
CA ALA A 97 -20.26 -4.00 -4.41
C ALA A 97 -21.74 -4.30 -4.16
N GLU A 98 -22.33 -3.71 -3.12
CA GLU A 98 -23.75 -3.81 -2.77
C GLU A 98 -24.63 -2.98 -3.72
N GLN A 99 -24.29 -1.71 -3.94
CA GLN A 99 -25.05 -0.80 -4.77
C GLN A 99 -25.25 -1.31 -6.20
N PHE A 100 -24.23 -1.96 -6.75
CA PHE A 100 -24.26 -2.52 -8.10
C PHE A 100 -24.50 -4.03 -8.14
N ASP A 101 -24.89 -4.66 -7.01
CA ASP A 101 -25.11 -6.12 -6.89
C ASP A 101 -23.95 -6.96 -7.46
N LEU A 102 -22.71 -6.52 -7.25
CA LEU A 102 -21.55 -7.18 -7.85
C LEU A 102 -21.23 -8.54 -7.20
N ARG A 103 -21.63 -8.74 -5.92
CA ARG A 103 -21.35 -9.96 -5.16
C ARG A 103 -21.89 -11.22 -5.79
N SER A 104 -22.99 -11.15 -6.55
CA SER A 104 -23.60 -12.29 -7.23
C SER A 104 -22.71 -12.95 -8.28
N ASP A 105 -21.74 -12.21 -8.83
CA ASP A 105 -20.78 -12.70 -9.82
C ASP A 105 -19.35 -12.84 -9.24
N ILE A 106 -19.19 -12.84 -7.90
CA ILE A 106 -17.91 -13.03 -7.22
C ILE A 106 -17.92 -14.37 -6.50
N ARG A 107 -16.94 -15.21 -6.79
CA ARG A 107 -16.65 -16.43 -6.04
C ARG A 107 -15.52 -16.14 -5.07
N PHE A 108 -15.88 -16.04 -3.78
CA PHE A 108 -14.93 -15.85 -2.69
C PHE A 108 -14.19 -17.15 -2.33
N GLN A 109 -13.12 -17.03 -1.51
CA GLN A 109 -12.26 -18.11 -1.06
C GLN A 109 -11.73 -18.95 -2.25
N SER A 110 -11.34 -18.26 -3.30
CA SER A 110 -10.97 -18.82 -4.59
C SER A 110 -9.55 -18.44 -4.97
N VAL A 111 -8.58 -19.12 -4.36
CA VAL A 111 -7.16 -18.92 -4.65
C VAL A 111 -6.85 -19.54 -6.02
N VAL A 112 -6.61 -18.70 -7.02
CA VAL A 112 -6.21 -19.14 -8.37
C VAL A 112 -4.76 -19.61 -8.33
N THR A 113 -4.53 -20.83 -8.83
CA THR A 113 -3.20 -21.47 -8.85
C THR A 113 -2.61 -21.56 -10.24
N GLN A 114 -3.46 -21.69 -11.27
CA GLN A 114 -3.02 -21.88 -12.64
C GLN A 114 -3.98 -21.24 -13.65
N CYS A 115 -3.42 -20.65 -14.70
CA CYS A 115 -4.12 -20.16 -15.88
C CYS A 115 -3.41 -20.66 -17.14
N THR A 116 -4.11 -21.42 -17.98
CA THR A 116 -3.55 -21.99 -19.20
C THR A 116 -4.35 -21.54 -20.41
N PHE A 117 -3.68 -20.99 -21.40
CA PHE A 117 -4.30 -20.62 -22.68
C PHE A 117 -4.34 -21.84 -23.61
N ASP A 118 -5.53 -22.18 -24.09
CA ASP A 118 -5.73 -23.23 -25.08
C ASP A 118 -5.92 -22.60 -26.46
N GLU A 119 -4.92 -22.75 -27.32
CA GLU A 119 -4.94 -22.25 -28.71
C GLU A 119 -6.00 -22.90 -29.59
N THR A 120 -6.42 -24.12 -29.27
CA THR A 120 -7.41 -24.85 -30.08
C THR A 120 -8.80 -24.25 -29.90
N SER A 121 -9.18 -23.96 -28.65
CA SER A 121 -10.47 -23.32 -28.31
C SER A 121 -10.39 -21.78 -28.28
N ASN A 122 -9.20 -21.21 -28.25
CA ASN A 122 -8.94 -19.80 -28.08
C ASN A 122 -9.52 -19.27 -26.75
N GLU A 123 -9.39 -20.05 -25.69
CA GLU A 123 -9.90 -19.78 -24.36
C GLU A 123 -8.82 -19.99 -23.31
N TRP A 124 -8.97 -19.29 -22.18
CA TRP A 124 -8.24 -19.55 -20.95
C TRP A 124 -8.96 -20.60 -20.12
N GLN A 125 -8.21 -21.53 -19.56
CA GLN A 125 -8.64 -22.41 -18.47
C GLN A 125 -8.01 -21.91 -17.17
N VAL A 126 -8.84 -21.60 -16.18
CA VAL A 126 -8.42 -21.10 -14.86
C VAL A 126 -8.73 -22.16 -13.82
N GLU A 127 -7.74 -22.45 -12.97
CA GLU A 127 -7.84 -23.46 -11.91
C GLU A 127 -7.67 -22.80 -10.54
N VAL A 128 -8.51 -23.19 -9.60
CA VAL A 128 -8.52 -22.73 -8.20
C VAL A 128 -8.02 -23.87 -7.30
N GLU A 129 -7.42 -23.52 -6.18
CA GLU A 129 -6.80 -24.47 -5.23
C GLU A 129 -7.76 -25.59 -4.77
N ASP A 130 -9.04 -25.29 -4.59
CA ASP A 130 -10.08 -26.24 -4.20
C ASP A 130 -10.53 -27.20 -5.33
N GLY A 131 -9.90 -27.10 -6.50
CA GLY A 131 -10.18 -27.94 -7.68
C GLY A 131 -11.25 -27.37 -8.61
N PHE A 132 -11.86 -26.21 -8.31
CA PHE A 132 -12.77 -25.57 -9.24
C PHE A 132 -12.03 -25.13 -10.50
N LYS A 133 -12.67 -25.35 -11.66
CA LYS A 133 -12.15 -24.97 -12.98
C LYS A 133 -13.18 -24.22 -13.77
N VAL A 134 -12.73 -23.17 -14.47
CA VAL A 134 -13.58 -22.32 -15.30
C VAL A 134 -12.86 -21.95 -16.58
N ARG A 135 -13.61 -21.76 -17.67
CA ARG A 135 -13.09 -21.27 -18.95
C ARG A 135 -13.56 -19.85 -19.22
N CYS A 136 -12.73 -19.10 -19.93
CA CYS A 136 -13.09 -17.77 -20.39
C CYS A 136 -12.36 -17.39 -21.67
N ARG A 137 -12.97 -16.50 -22.43
CA ARG A 137 -12.32 -15.92 -23.61
C ARG A 137 -11.25 -14.88 -23.21
N PHE A 138 -11.55 -14.07 -22.19
CA PHE A 138 -10.63 -13.04 -21.70
C PHE A 138 -10.33 -13.29 -20.22
N LEU A 139 -9.06 -13.21 -19.88
CA LEU A 139 -8.56 -13.27 -18.51
C LEU A 139 -8.05 -11.89 -18.09
N VAL A 140 -8.60 -11.34 -17.01
CA VAL A 140 -8.18 -10.06 -16.43
C VAL A 140 -7.49 -10.31 -15.10
N THR A 141 -6.24 -9.92 -14.99
CA THR A 141 -5.45 -10.05 -13.76
C THR A 141 -5.55 -8.78 -12.93
N ALA A 142 -6.53 -8.70 -12.03
CA ALA A 142 -6.70 -7.61 -11.06
C ALA A 142 -6.10 -7.99 -9.68
N ILE A 143 -4.98 -8.73 -9.69
CA ILE A 143 -4.36 -9.38 -8.53
C ILE A 143 -3.65 -8.43 -7.57
N GLY A 144 -3.50 -7.16 -7.95
CA GLY A 144 -2.75 -6.17 -7.16
C GLY A 144 -1.23 -6.36 -7.23
N ILE A 145 -0.50 -5.26 -7.35
CA ILE A 145 0.97 -5.30 -7.45
C ILE A 145 1.68 -5.45 -6.10
N LEU A 146 0.97 -5.26 -4.99
CA LEU A 146 1.42 -5.38 -3.61
C LEU A 146 0.56 -6.41 -2.86
N SER A 147 0.35 -7.60 -3.41
CA SER A 147 -0.45 -8.66 -2.79
C SER A 147 0.40 -9.85 -2.30
N LYS A 148 1.68 -9.94 -2.70
CA LYS A 148 2.61 -10.98 -2.22
C LYS A 148 3.49 -10.41 -1.10
N PRO A 149 3.28 -10.82 0.18
CA PRO A 149 4.15 -10.42 1.28
C PRO A 149 5.59 -10.87 1.06
N LEU A 150 6.55 -10.03 1.46
CA LEU A 150 7.96 -10.41 1.53
C LEU A 150 8.25 -10.86 2.97
N ILE A 151 8.13 -12.16 3.20
CA ILE A 151 8.47 -12.77 4.50
C ILE A 151 10.00 -12.87 4.57
N PRO A 152 10.64 -12.31 5.61
CA PRO A 152 12.09 -12.48 5.79
C PRO A 152 12.43 -13.95 6.12
N ASP A 153 13.67 -14.33 5.86
CA ASP A 153 14.18 -15.67 6.15
C ASP A 153 15.17 -15.56 7.33
N PHE A 154 14.65 -15.31 8.52
CA PHE A 154 15.46 -15.32 9.73
C PHE A 154 15.42 -16.70 10.38
N ASP A 155 16.58 -17.20 10.78
CA ASP A 155 16.67 -18.43 11.57
C ASP A 155 15.80 -18.32 12.84
N GLY A 156 15.05 -19.37 13.16
CA GLY A 156 14.27 -19.48 14.40
C GLY A 156 12.94 -18.72 14.43
N MET A 157 12.44 -18.19 13.30
CA MET A 157 11.15 -17.48 13.27
C MET A 157 9.99 -18.33 13.81
N GLU A 158 10.04 -19.64 13.61
CA GLU A 158 9.02 -20.58 14.09
C GLU A 158 9.15 -20.93 15.60
N ASP A 159 10.30 -20.60 16.22
CA ASP A 159 10.56 -20.87 17.63
C ASP A 159 9.96 -19.82 18.57
N PHE A 160 9.61 -18.65 18.05
CA PHE A 160 9.06 -17.56 18.85
C PHE A 160 7.71 -17.94 19.46
N LYS A 161 7.61 -17.86 20.80
CA LYS A 161 6.40 -18.26 21.53
C LYS A 161 5.28 -17.22 21.52
N GLY A 162 5.61 -15.97 21.28
CA GLY A 162 4.65 -14.89 21.16
C GLY A 162 3.96 -14.88 19.80
N PRO A 163 2.89 -14.10 19.64
CA PRO A 163 2.29 -13.87 18.33
C PRO A 163 3.24 -13.07 17.43
N SER A 164 3.31 -13.48 16.15
CA SER A 164 4.01 -12.73 15.13
C SER A 164 3.10 -12.51 13.91
N PHE A 165 3.18 -11.32 13.31
CA PHE A 165 2.30 -10.93 12.22
C PHE A 165 3.09 -10.25 11.10
N HIS A 166 2.72 -10.55 9.85
CA HIS A 166 3.10 -9.71 8.72
C HIS A 166 2.00 -8.68 8.43
N THR A 167 2.37 -7.43 8.20
CA THR A 167 1.39 -6.33 7.99
C THR A 167 0.42 -6.57 6.84
N ALA A 168 0.83 -7.29 5.79
CA ALA A 168 -0.01 -7.67 4.66
C ALA A 168 -1.00 -8.81 4.94
N GLN A 169 -0.88 -9.46 6.10
CA GLN A 169 -1.72 -10.59 6.53
C GLN A 169 -2.18 -10.37 7.98
N TRP A 170 -2.62 -9.15 8.28
CA TRP A 170 -3.05 -8.77 9.60
C TRP A 170 -4.30 -9.54 10.02
N PRO A 171 -4.36 -10.07 11.27
CA PRO A 171 -5.52 -10.81 11.73
C PRO A 171 -6.80 -9.95 11.73
N HIS A 172 -7.94 -10.64 11.66
CA HIS A 172 -9.26 -9.99 11.77
C HIS A 172 -9.62 -9.66 13.21
N ASP A 173 -9.06 -10.43 14.15
CA ASP A 173 -9.22 -10.21 15.59
C ASP A 173 -8.35 -9.03 16.04
N GLU A 174 -8.76 -8.36 17.10
CA GLU A 174 -8.02 -7.24 17.67
C GLU A 174 -6.65 -7.68 18.21
N VAL A 175 -5.60 -6.96 17.81
CA VAL A 175 -4.25 -7.14 18.37
C VAL A 175 -4.02 -6.08 19.43
N VAL A 176 -3.83 -6.53 20.68
CA VAL A 176 -3.61 -5.65 21.83
C VAL A 176 -2.13 -5.42 22.04
N PHE A 177 -1.71 -4.16 22.01
CA PHE A 177 -0.32 -3.72 22.26
C PHE A 177 -0.10 -3.20 23.68
N THR A 178 -1.17 -2.84 24.40
CA THR A 178 -1.10 -2.23 25.74
C THR A 178 -0.32 -3.13 26.70
N GLY A 179 0.72 -2.55 27.30
CA GLY A 179 1.58 -3.25 28.26
C GLY A 179 2.44 -4.36 27.63
N LYS A 180 2.67 -4.33 26.32
CA LYS A 180 3.49 -5.29 25.59
C LYS A 180 4.83 -4.68 25.15
N ARG A 181 5.85 -5.53 25.14
CA ARG A 181 7.12 -5.26 24.45
C ARG A 181 6.95 -5.70 23.00
N VAL A 182 7.02 -4.75 22.08
CA VAL A 182 6.74 -4.98 20.67
C VAL A 182 7.99 -4.74 19.83
N GLY A 183 8.35 -5.71 18.99
CA GLY A 183 9.38 -5.56 17.96
C GLY A 183 8.73 -5.31 16.60
N ILE A 184 9.15 -4.26 15.88
CA ILE A 184 8.73 -4.00 14.49
C ILE A 184 9.96 -4.03 13.60
N ILE A 185 9.96 -4.92 12.59
CA ILE A 185 11.04 -5.03 11.63
C ILE A 185 10.65 -4.31 10.33
N GLY A 186 11.38 -3.24 10.02
CA GLY A 186 11.18 -2.41 8.83
C GLY A 186 10.71 -0.99 9.13
N THR A 187 11.02 -0.08 8.19
CA THR A 187 10.72 1.37 8.24
C THR A 187 10.13 1.88 6.91
N GLY A 188 9.50 0.99 6.14
CA GLY A 188 8.76 1.36 4.94
C GLY A 188 7.41 2.02 5.25
N ALA A 189 6.63 2.38 4.22
CA ALA A 189 5.36 3.10 4.36
C ALA A 189 4.39 2.48 5.36
N THR A 190 4.27 1.16 5.35
CA THR A 190 3.42 0.40 6.30
C THR A 190 3.92 0.54 7.74
N ALA A 191 5.25 0.41 7.96
CA ALA A 191 5.85 0.57 9.28
C ALA A 191 5.68 1.99 9.81
N VAL A 192 5.88 3.01 8.97
CA VAL A 192 5.70 4.42 9.32
C VAL A 192 4.29 4.65 9.89
N GLN A 193 3.26 4.09 9.26
CA GLN A 193 1.88 4.20 9.75
C GLN A 193 1.66 3.41 11.05
N LEU A 194 2.16 2.17 11.12
CA LEU A 194 1.96 1.28 12.27
C LEU A 194 2.69 1.75 13.53
N ILE A 195 3.95 2.17 13.40
CA ILE A 195 4.81 2.61 14.51
C ILE A 195 4.14 3.70 15.34
N GLN A 196 3.51 4.68 14.68
CA GLN A 196 2.79 5.78 15.33
C GLN A 196 1.63 5.30 16.22
N GLU A 197 0.95 4.24 15.82
CA GLU A 197 -0.18 3.70 16.58
C GLU A 197 0.29 2.78 17.72
N VAL A 198 1.29 1.95 17.47
CA VAL A 198 1.84 1.02 18.48
C VAL A 198 2.51 1.78 19.62
N ALA A 199 3.26 2.84 19.32
CA ALA A 199 3.96 3.64 20.32
C ALA A 199 3.03 4.28 21.37
N LYS A 200 1.75 4.50 21.03
CA LYS A 200 0.77 5.11 21.94
C LYS A 200 0.45 4.23 23.14
N THR A 201 0.57 2.90 23.03
CA THR A 201 0.07 1.95 24.03
C THR A 201 1.04 0.86 24.41
N ALA A 202 2.08 0.59 23.61
CA ALA A 202 3.09 -0.40 23.94
C ALA A 202 3.88 0.01 25.21
N GLU A 203 4.23 -0.95 26.05
CA GLU A 203 5.16 -0.72 27.17
C GLU A 203 6.55 -0.37 26.64
N HIS A 204 7.03 -1.13 25.66
CA HIS A 204 8.26 -0.85 24.91
C HIS A 204 8.06 -1.17 23.44
N LEU A 205 8.55 -0.31 22.59
CA LEU A 205 8.59 -0.49 21.14
C LEU A 205 10.04 -0.46 20.65
N THR A 206 10.49 -1.54 20.02
CA THR A 206 11.77 -1.57 19.33
C THR A 206 11.55 -1.62 17.83
N VAL A 207 12.11 -0.66 17.11
CA VAL A 207 12.04 -0.56 15.65
C VAL A 207 13.37 -0.97 15.06
N PHE A 208 13.39 -2.02 14.25
CA PHE A 208 14.58 -2.52 13.54
C PHE A 208 14.64 -1.89 12.14
N GLN A 209 15.59 -0.99 11.97
CA GLN A 209 15.80 -0.23 10.74
C GLN A 209 16.99 -0.74 9.96
N ARG A 210 16.77 -1.11 8.69
CA ARG A 210 17.87 -1.38 7.73
C ARG A 210 18.22 -0.12 6.92
N SER A 211 17.22 0.61 6.48
CA SER A 211 17.37 1.86 5.74
C SER A 211 16.27 2.82 6.17
N PRO A 212 16.62 4.05 6.54
CA PRO A 212 15.59 5.06 6.82
C PRO A 212 14.81 5.40 5.56
N ASN A 213 13.62 5.97 5.74
CA ASN A 213 12.81 6.45 4.64
C ASN A 213 12.49 7.93 4.81
N TRP A 214 12.49 8.67 3.69
CA TRP A 214 11.97 10.03 3.71
C TRP A 214 10.47 10.02 3.96
N CYS A 215 10.02 10.74 4.98
CA CYS A 215 8.61 10.93 5.28
C CYS A 215 8.28 12.43 5.29
N ALA A 216 7.00 12.74 5.06
CA ALA A 216 6.50 14.11 5.12
C ALA A 216 5.14 14.16 5.82
N PRO A 217 4.76 15.32 6.44
CA PRO A 217 3.50 15.44 7.15
C PRO A 217 2.29 15.21 6.25
N LEU A 218 1.32 14.43 6.73
CA LEU A 218 0.05 14.20 6.05
C LEU A 218 -0.94 15.36 6.25
N HIS A 219 -0.90 15.98 7.43
CA HIS A 219 -1.87 16.99 7.85
C HIS A 219 -3.33 16.55 7.65
N ASN A 220 -3.64 15.31 8.07
CA ASN A 220 -5.01 14.79 8.00
C ASN A 220 -5.96 15.57 8.90
N GLY A 221 -7.21 15.60 8.53
CA GLY A 221 -8.28 16.22 9.30
C GLY A 221 -9.65 15.75 8.85
N PRO A 222 -10.68 15.99 9.67
CA PRO A 222 -12.05 15.67 9.29
C PRO A 222 -12.52 16.54 8.11
N ILE A 223 -13.40 15.98 7.30
CA ILE A 223 -14.15 16.71 6.29
C ILE A 223 -15.52 17.04 6.91
N ASP A 224 -15.80 18.32 7.12
CA ASP A 224 -17.11 18.74 7.62
C ASP A 224 -18.18 18.72 6.51
N PRO A 225 -19.48 18.76 6.86
CA PRO A 225 -20.56 18.71 5.88
C PRO A 225 -20.52 19.83 4.83
N THR A 226 -19.99 21.01 5.17
CA THR A 226 -19.87 22.14 4.24
C THR A 226 -18.74 21.88 3.24
N GLU A 227 -17.60 21.42 3.72
CA GLU A 227 -16.46 20.99 2.89
C GLU A 227 -16.87 19.84 1.97
N MET A 228 -17.61 18.82 2.49
CA MET A 228 -18.10 17.72 1.66
C MET A 228 -19.08 18.17 0.57
N ALA A 229 -19.95 19.12 0.87
CA ALA A 229 -20.87 19.70 -0.13
C ALA A 229 -20.11 20.47 -1.23
N ASP A 230 -19.06 21.22 -0.87
CA ASP A 230 -18.18 21.89 -1.84
C ASP A 230 -17.44 20.87 -2.72
N ILE A 231 -16.81 19.85 -2.12
CA ILE A 231 -16.15 18.74 -2.84
C ILE A 231 -17.14 18.11 -3.84
N ARG A 232 -18.35 17.76 -3.40
CA ARG A 232 -19.37 17.13 -4.23
C ARG A 232 -19.73 18.00 -5.43
N SER A 233 -19.83 19.31 -5.25
CA SER A 233 -20.12 20.25 -6.34
C SER A 233 -19.03 20.36 -7.38
N ARG A 234 -17.79 19.93 -7.05
CA ARG A 234 -16.59 20.06 -7.88
C ARG A 234 -15.98 18.73 -8.33
N TYR A 235 -16.69 17.60 -8.19
CA TYR A 235 -16.13 16.31 -8.59
C TYR A 235 -15.66 16.26 -10.04
N ASP A 236 -16.40 16.89 -10.97
CA ASP A 236 -15.99 16.95 -12.37
C ASP A 236 -14.62 17.66 -12.55
N GLU A 237 -14.43 18.79 -11.83
CA GLU A 237 -13.16 19.54 -11.85
C GLU A 237 -12.04 18.72 -11.21
N ILE A 238 -12.30 18.09 -10.06
CA ILE A 238 -11.33 17.26 -9.32
C ILE A 238 -10.84 16.11 -10.20
N PHE A 239 -11.76 15.32 -10.76
CA PHE A 239 -11.38 14.19 -11.61
C PHE A 239 -10.76 14.61 -12.94
N GLU A 240 -11.16 15.77 -13.51
CA GLU A 240 -10.51 16.31 -14.69
C GLU A 240 -9.07 16.72 -14.40
N ARG A 241 -8.81 17.32 -13.23
CA ARG A 241 -7.46 17.65 -12.77
C ARG A 241 -6.62 16.39 -12.59
N CYS A 242 -7.15 15.36 -11.93
CA CYS A 242 -6.47 14.06 -11.77
C CYS A 242 -6.13 13.44 -13.14
N ARG A 243 -7.03 13.49 -14.13
CA ARG A 243 -6.78 12.95 -15.49
C ARG A 243 -5.68 13.69 -16.23
N LYS A 244 -5.49 14.99 -15.96
CA LYS A 244 -4.49 15.83 -16.63
C LYS A 244 -3.15 15.84 -15.95
N SER A 245 -3.10 15.61 -14.63
CA SER A 245 -1.86 15.60 -13.89
C SER A 245 -0.99 14.40 -14.26
N PHE A 246 0.33 14.58 -14.23
CA PHE A 246 1.28 13.50 -14.50
C PHE A 246 1.13 12.31 -13.53
N SER A 247 0.84 12.61 -12.27
CA SER A 247 0.75 11.63 -11.19
C SER A 247 -0.61 10.93 -11.07
N GLY A 248 -1.66 11.46 -11.71
CA GLY A 248 -3.04 11.01 -11.53
C GLY A 248 -3.71 11.54 -10.26
N PHE A 249 -3.05 12.43 -9.50
CA PHE A 249 -3.57 13.07 -8.30
C PHE A 249 -3.92 14.54 -8.56
N ILE A 250 -4.51 15.23 -7.58
CA ILE A 250 -4.91 16.64 -7.70
C ILE A 250 -3.74 17.63 -7.65
N HIS A 251 -2.54 17.17 -7.41
CA HIS A 251 -1.34 18.00 -7.28
C HIS A 251 -0.65 18.17 -8.62
N ASP A 252 -0.53 19.40 -9.06
CA ASP A 252 0.25 19.77 -10.26
C ASP A 252 1.62 20.29 -9.82
N SER A 253 2.68 19.91 -10.54
CA SER A 253 4.02 20.45 -10.28
C SER A 253 4.08 21.93 -10.66
N ASP A 254 4.89 22.70 -9.91
CA ASP A 254 5.25 24.07 -10.28
C ASP A 254 6.06 24.04 -11.59
N GLU A 255 5.75 24.93 -12.53
CA GLU A 255 6.43 24.98 -13.84
C GLU A 255 7.87 25.51 -13.73
N ARG A 256 8.22 26.19 -12.66
CA ARG A 256 9.58 26.70 -12.41
C ARG A 256 10.54 25.57 -12.08
N ARG A 257 11.83 25.84 -12.25
CA ARG A 257 12.91 24.98 -11.79
C ARG A 257 13.43 25.47 -10.44
N ALA A 258 13.79 24.57 -9.55
CA ALA A 258 14.21 24.88 -8.19
C ALA A 258 15.46 25.80 -8.14
N LEU A 259 16.39 25.64 -9.07
CA LEU A 259 17.63 26.41 -9.11
C LEU A 259 17.53 27.70 -9.94
N ASP A 260 16.41 27.96 -10.63
CA ASP A 260 16.18 29.18 -11.42
C ASP A 260 15.55 30.31 -10.55
N VAL A 261 15.10 29.97 -9.33
CA VAL A 261 14.54 30.93 -8.36
C VAL A 261 15.54 31.24 -7.23
N SER A 262 15.32 32.33 -6.49
CA SER A 262 16.16 32.63 -5.35
C SER A 262 16.00 31.59 -4.21
N GLU A 263 16.95 31.55 -3.30
CA GLU A 263 16.88 30.65 -2.14
C GLU A 263 15.64 30.95 -1.29
N GLU A 264 15.33 32.24 -1.09
CA GLU A 264 14.17 32.68 -0.32
C GLU A 264 12.84 32.24 -0.97
N GLU A 265 12.72 32.34 -2.28
CA GLU A 265 11.53 31.90 -3.01
C GLU A 265 11.37 30.38 -2.95
N ARG A 266 12.49 29.65 -3.07
CA ARG A 266 12.52 28.19 -2.98
C ARG A 266 12.12 27.69 -1.60
N GLU A 267 12.71 28.26 -0.54
CA GLU A 267 12.37 27.94 0.84
C GLU A 267 10.91 28.28 1.16
N ALA A 268 10.41 29.41 0.68
CA ALA A 268 9.01 29.79 0.89
C ALA A 268 8.04 28.78 0.27
N LEU A 269 8.32 28.28 -0.94
CA LEU A 269 7.50 27.24 -1.55
C LEU A 269 7.61 25.91 -0.78
N TYR A 270 8.80 25.51 -0.34
CA TYR A 270 8.97 24.29 0.45
C TYR A 270 8.22 24.36 1.77
N GLU A 271 8.26 25.49 2.49
CA GLU A 271 7.48 25.69 3.72
C GLU A 271 5.98 25.65 3.47
N GLU A 272 5.51 26.30 2.42
CA GLU A 272 4.09 26.26 2.01
C GLU A 272 3.63 24.83 1.75
N LEU A 273 4.37 24.09 0.93
CA LEU A 273 4.03 22.71 0.57
C LEU A 273 4.19 21.73 1.74
N TYR A 274 5.15 21.96 2.64
CA TYR A 274 5.34 21.15 3.85
C TYR A 274 4.20 21.35 4.86
N ALA A 275 3.64 22.55 4.92
CA ALA A 275 2.49 22.87 5.76
C ALA A 275 1.14 22.47 5.14
N ALA A 276 1.10 22.21 3.82
CA ALA A 276 -0.10 21.81 3.13
C ALA A 276 -0.39 20.32 3.32
N PRO A 277 -1.67 19.90 3.32
CA PRO A 277 -2.00 18.48 3.42
C PRO A 277 -1.65 17.69 2.15
N GLY A 278 -1.29 16.41 2.33
CA GLY A 278 -1.11 15.45 1.26
C GLY A 278 0.19 15.57 0.48
N PHE A 279 0.15 15.15 -0.78
CA PHE A 279 1.33 14.94 -1.62
C PHE A 279 1.99 16.20 -2.18
N GLY A 280 1.51 17.41 -1.86
CA GLY A 280 2.01 18.66 -2.43
C GLY A 280 3.54 18.77 -2.37
N ILE A 281 4.14 18.53 -1.20
CA ILE A 281 5.60 18.60 -1.01
C ILE A 281 6.37 17.60 -1.89
N TRP A 282 5.77 16.47 -2.24
CA TRP A 282 6.39 15.42 -3.07
C TRP A 282 6.18 15.66 -4.57
N ILE A 283 4.93 15.82 -5.01
CA ILE A 283 4.56 15.83 -6.43
C ILE A 283 4.03 17.17 -6.94
N GLY A 284 3.68 18.10 -6.03
CA GLY A 284 3.26 19.47 -6.36
C GLY A 284 4.41 20.50 -6.31
N ASN A 285 5.65 20.04 -6.24
CA ASN A 285 6.86 20.85 -6.09
C ASN A 285 7.42 21.31 -7.44
N PHE A 286 8.57 22.01 -7.45
CA PHE A 286 9.27 22.37 -8.68
C PHE A 286 9.43 21.16 -9.61
N ARG A 287 9.23 21.37 -10.92
CA ARG A 287 9.17 20.29 -11.92
C ARG A 287 10.43 19.43 -12.03
N ASP A 288 11.56 19.90 -11.54
CA ASP A 288 12.87 19.26 -11.68
C ASP A 288 13.38 18.58 -10.41
N VAL A 289 12.74 18.76 -9.23
CA VAL A 289 13.22 18.18 -7.97
C VAL A 289 13.27 16.64 -7.95
N LEU A 290 12.52 15.96 -8.83
CA LEU A 290 12.54 14.49 -8.92
C LEU A 290 13.46 13.96 -10.02
N VAL A 291 14.05 14.82 -10.86
CA VAL A 291 14.82 14.42 -12.05
C VAL A 291 16.18 15.11 -12.19
N ASP A 292 16.46 16.13 -11.37
CA ASP A 292 17.74 16.84 -11.33
C ASP A 292 18.34 16.70 -9.92
N GLU A 293 19.55 16.15 -9.83
CA GLU A 293 20.21 15.83 -8.55
C GLU A 293 20.47 17.08 -7.70
N ALA A 294 20.90 18.18 -8.32
CA ALA A 294 21.19 19.42 -7.59
C ALA A 294 19.91 20.09 -7.06
N ALA A 295 18.83 20.05 -7.86
CA ALA A 295 17.51 20.50 -7.42
C ALA A 295 16.97 19.62 -6.30
N ASN A 296 17.08 18.28 -6.42
CA ASN A 296 16.67 17.35 -5.39
C ASN A 296 17.43 17.54 -4.07
N ALA A 297 18.73 17.81 -4.13
CA ALA A 297 19.54 18.05 -2.93
C ALA A 297 18.99 19.20 -2.08
N THR A 298 18.49 20.29 -2.70
CA THR A 298 17.91 21.42 -1.96
C THR A 298 16.64 21.02 -1.18
N LEU A 299 15.80 20.17 -1.78
CA LEU A 299 14.60 19.67 -1.09
C LEU A 299 14.96 18.64 -0.01
N SER A 300 15.90 17.73 -0.30
CA SER A 300 16.39 16.74 0.67
C SER A 300 17.01 17.41 1.90
N ASP A 301 17.79 18.48 1.71
CA ASP A 301 18.36 19.27 2.80
C ASP A 301 17.27 19.98 3.62
N PHE A 302 16.25 20.52 2.96
CA PHE A 302 15.09 21.11 3.65
C PHE A 302 14.39 20.06 4.54
N ILE A 303 14.04 18.90 4.01
CA ILE A 303 13.38 17.84 4.79
C ILE A 303 14.29 17.32 5.91
N ALA A 304 15.59 17.17 5.66
CA ALA A 304 16.54 16.76 6.70
C ALA A 304 16.60 17.78 7.87
N ARG A 305 16.50 19.10 7.60
CA ARG A 305 16.36 20.10 8.66
C ARG A 305 15.07 19.90 9.46
N LYS A 306 13.94 19.66 8.78
CA LYS A 306 12.65 19.39 9.44
C LYS A 306 12.71 18.15 10.34
N ILE A 307 13.41 17.09 9.92
CA ILE A 307 13.61 15.91 10.77
C ILE A 307 14.43 16.28 12.02
N ARG A 308 15.53 17.02 11.88
CA ARG A 308 16.36 17.47 13.02
C ARG A 308 15.62 18.39 14.00
N GLU A 309 14.64 19.16 13.52
CA GLU A 309 13.79 20.01 14.35
C GLU A 309 12.78 19.22 15.18
N ARG A 310 12.42 17.99 14.73
CA ARG A 310 11.36 17.14 15.31
C ARG A 310 11.89 16.02 16.20
N VAL A 311 13.17 15.67 16.09
CA VAL A 311 13.82 14.61 16.87
C VAL A 311 14.81 15.25 17.83
N ASP A 312 14.57 15.06 19.13
CA ASP A 312 15.34 15.73 20.20
C ASP A 312 16.80 15.26 20.28
N ASP A 313 17.03 13.96 20.03
CA ASP A 313 18.37 13.38 19.97
C ASP A 313 18.96 13.55 18.57
N GLY A 314 20.04 14.37 18.47
CA GLY A 314 20.68 14.67 17.21
C GLY A 314 21.33 13.47 16.53
N GLU A 315 21.85 12.49 17.27
CA GLU A 315 22.43 11.26 16.69
C GLU A 315 21.33 10.37 16.11
N LEU A 316 20.21 10.28 16.82
CA LEU A 316 19.02 9.56 16.37
C LEU A 316 18.40 10.23 15.14
N ALA A 317 18.31 11.56 15.11
CA ALA A 317 17.86 12.30 13.94
C ALA A 317 18.66 11.95 12.68
N GLU A 318 20.01 11.87 12.80
CA GLU A 318 20.87 11.49 11.67
C GLU A 318 20.65 10.05 11.19
N LYS A 319 20.28 9.10 12.08
CA LYS A 319 19.92 7.72 11.72
C LYS A 319 18.58 7.63 11.00
N LEU A 320 17.69 8.61 11.18
CA LEU A 320 16.38 8.69 10.52
C LEU A 320 16.41 9.41 9.17
N ILE A 321 17.53 10.04 8.81
CA ILE A 321 17.71 10.75 7.53
C ILE A 321 18.36 9.83 6.50
N PRO A 322 17.69 9.52 5.36
CA PRO A 322 18.29 8.75 4.27
C PRO A 322 19.53 9.40 3.69
N ARG A 323 20.54 8.59 3.39
CA ARG A 323 21.83 9.02 2.79
C ARG A 323 22.09 8.43 1.41
N ASP A 324 21.34 7.38 1.06
CA ASP A 324 21.51 6.59 -0.15
C ASP A 324 20.62 7.03 -1.30
N HIS A 325 19.66 7.94 -1.05
CA HIS A 325 18.73 8.44 -2.07
C HIS A 325 18.15 9.81 -1.69
N GLY A 326 17.79 10.61 -2.69
CA GLY A 326 17.15 11.90 -2.51
C GLY A 326 15.66 11.80 -2.19
N PHE A 327 15.10 12.87 -1.59
CA PHE A 327 13.67 12.94 -1.26
C PHE A 327 12.80 12.72 -2.51
N GLY A 328 11.80 11.86 -2.39
CA GLY A 328 10.83 11.59 -3.45
C GLY A 328 11.27 10.65 -4.56
N THR A 329 12.55 10.23 -4.61
CA THR A 329 13.03 9.24 -5.60
C THR A 329 12.59 7.81 -5.27
N ARG A 330 12.12 7.58 -4.04
CA ARG A 330 11.31 6.44 -3.61
C ARG A 330 10.00 6.97 -3.07
N ARG A 331 8.99 6.09 -2.92
CA ARG A 331 7.73 6.49 -2.32
C ARG A 331 7.95 7.17 -0.96
N VAL A 332 7.43 8.40 -0.82
CA VAL A 332 7.41 9.15 0.44
C VAL A 332 6.17 8.74 1.24
N PRO A 333 6.29 8.03 2.37
CA PRO A 333 5.18 7.86 3.30
C PRO A 333 4.76 9.20 3.89
N MET A 334 3.45 9.44 3.91
CA MET A 334 2.91 10.57 4.63
C MET A 334 2.62 10.16 6.09
N GLU A 335 3.00 11.01 7.05
CA GLU A 335 2.97 10.67 8.46
C GLU A 335 2.32 11.78 9.31
N THR A 336 2.00 11.48 10.56
CA THR A 336 1.41 12.46 11.49
C THR A 336 2.37 12.80 12.62
N SER A 337 3.03 11.79 13.21
CA SER A 337 3.94 11.93 14.35
C SER A 337 5.07 10.90 14.34
N TYR A 338 5.44 10.41 13.16
CA TYR A 338 6.44 9.34 13.02
C TYR A 338 7.80 9.71 13.64
N TYR A 339 8.25 10.91 13.44
CA TYR A 339 9.54 11.38 13.98
C TYR A 339 9.47 11.63 15.48
N GLU A 340 8.38 12.22 15.98
CA GLU A 340 8.17 12.50 17.41
C GLU A 340 8.02 11.21 18.25
N VAL A 341 7.62 10.09 17.63
CA VAL A 341 7.58 8.80 18.33
C VAL A 341 8.93 8.44 18.94
N TYR A 342 10.02 8.79 18.27
CA TYR A 342 11.37 8.48 18.72
C TYR A 342 11.88 9.39 19.87
N ASN A 343 11.12 10.42 20.26
CA ASN A 343 11.37 11.21 21.47
C ASN A 343 10.75 10.59 22.73
N GLN A 344 10.04 9.46 22.60
CA GLN A 344 9.41 8.79 23.74
C GLN A 344 10.39 7.80 24.40
N ASP A 345 10.41 7.78 25.74
CA ASP A 345 11.30 6.91 26.52
C ASP A 345 11.08 5.41 26.28
N ASN A 346 9.89 5.03 25.79
CA ASN A 346 9.53 3.64 25.52
C ASN A 346 9.82 3.19 24.08
N VAL A 347 10.45 4.03 23.25
CA VAL A 347 10.75 3.71 21.85
C VAL A 347 12.25 3.63 21.61
N LEU A 348 12.70 2.52 21.05
CA LEU A 348 14.11 2.27 20.71
C LEU A 348 14.23 2.04 19.19
N LEU A 349 15.16 2.74 18.54
CA LEU A 349 15.61 2.45 17.17
C LEU A 349 16.87 1.57 17.21
N VAL A 350 16.84 0.46 16.52
CA VAL A 350 18.00 -0.44 16.30
C VAL A 350 18.38 -0.37 14.82
N ASP A 351 19.56 0.13 14.52
CA ASP A 351 20.13 0.07 13.18
C ASP A 351 20.74 -1.30 12.93
N VAL A 352 20.06 -2.12 12.11
CA VAL A 352 20.54 -3.48 11.80
C VAL A 352 21.76 -3.53 10.91
N ASN A 353 22.25 -2.40 10.40
CA ASN A 353 23.56 -2.36 9.75
C ASN A 353 24.70 -2.27 10.77
N GLU A 354 24.45 -1.67 11.94
CA GLU A 354 25.39 -1.62 13.06
C GLU A 354 25.31 -2.90 13.91
N THR A 355 24.08 -3.34 14.19
CA THR A 355 23.79 -4.53 15.01
C THR A 355 22.84 -5.49 14.27
N PRO A 356 23.35 -6.29 13.33
CA PRO A 356 22.55 -7.21 12.52
C PRO A 356 21.68 -8.16 13.35
N ILE A 357 20.46 -8.41 12.87
CA ILE A 357 19.63 -9.50 13.38
C ILE A 357 20.28 -10.82 12.99
N GLU A 358 20.62 -11.64 13.98
CA GLU A 358 21.22 -12.96 13.77
C GLU A 358 20.16 -14.06 13.69
N LYS A 359 19.13 -13.98 14.54
CA LYS A 359 18.01 -14.94 14.57
C LYS A 359 16.84 -14.42 15.39
N VAL A 360 15.71 -15.05 15.22
CA VAL A 360 14.58 -14.99 16.15
C VAL A 360 14.76 -16.08 17.20
N THR A 361 14.49 -15.76 18.46
CA THR A 361 14.59 -16.71 19.58
C THR A 361 13.19 -17.06 20.10
N THR A 362 13.13 -17.95 21.08
CA THR A 362 11.86 -18.29 21.76
C THR A 362 11.21 -17.09 22.45
N ASP A 363 11.99 -16.08 22.83
CA ASP A 363 11.54 -14.97 23.66
C ASP A 363 11.73 -13.59 23.00
N GLY A 364 12.32 -13.52 21.78
CA GLY A 364 12.57 -12.25 21.12
C GLY A 364 13.41 -12.31 19.84
N ILE A 365 14.28 -11.32 19.67
CA ILE A 365 15.19 -11.18 18.53
C ILE A 365 16.61 -11.02 19.05
N GLN A 366 17.52 -11.92 18.64
CA GLN A 366 18.94 -11.84 18.90
C GLN A 366 19.60 -10.98 17.82
N CYS A 367 20.16 -9.86 18.22
CA CYS A 367 21.13 -9.10 17.42
C CYS A 367 22.57 -9.46 17.81
N SER A 368 23.52 -9.00 17.02
CA SER A 368 24.96 -9.29 17.25
C SER A 368 25.50 -8.76 18.58
N ASP A 369 24.86 -7.75 19.17
CA ASP A 369 25.23 -7.12 20.44
C ASP A 369 24.46 -7.68 21.63
N GLN A 370 23.13 -7.90 21.48
CA GLN A 370 22.25 -8.35 22.58
C GLN A 370 20.98 -9.01 22.07
N GLU A 371 20.28 -9.68 22.98
CA GLU A 371 18.92 -10.16 22.75
C GLU A 371 17.91 -9.10 23.19
N HIS A 372 16.91 -8.84 22.31
CA HIS A 372 15.77 -7.96 22.58
C HIS A 372 14.53 -8.84 22.86
N PRO A 373 14.03 -8.90 24.10
CA PRO A 373 12.86 -9.72 24.44
C PRO A 373 11.56 -9.04 24.04
N PHE A 374 10.64 -9.80 23.43
CA PHE A 374 9.33 -9.33 22.95
C PHE A 374 8.19 -10.21 23.39
N ASP A 375 7.02 -9.59 23.53
CA ASP A 375 5.73 -10.27 23.68
C ASP A 375 5.00 -10.40 22.34
N LEU A 376 5.42 -9.61 21.33
CA LEU A 376 4.85 -9.59 20.00
C LEU A 376 5.89 -9.08 18.97
N ILE A 377 5.94 -9.72 17.79
CA ILE A 377 6.79 -9.28 16.67
C ILE A 377 5.93 -8.96 15.44
N VAL A 378 6.22 -7.82 14.80
CA VAL A 378 5.59 -7.43 13.55
C VAL A 378 6.63 -7.34 12.43
N TYR A 379 6.39 -8.09 11.37
CA TYR A 379 7.14 -8.02 10.12
C TYR A 379 6.50 -6.99 9.18
N ALA A 380 7.05 -5.79 9.15
CA ALA A 380 6.70 -4.72 8.21
C ALA A 380 7.69 -4.67 7.04
N THR A 381 8.05 -5.84 6.55
CA THR A 381 9.13 -6.09 5.58
C THR A 381 8.72 -5.90 4.12
N GLY A 382 7.46 -5.50 3.90
CA GLY A 382 6.95 -5.10 2.59
C GLY A 382 6.52 -6.26 1.70
N PHE A 383 6.69 -6.10 0.38
CA PHE A 383 6.11 -6.98 -0.62
C PHE A 383 7.13 -7.34 -1.70
N ASP A 384 7.01 -8.54 -2.27
CA ASP A 384 7.59 -8.86 -3.58
C ASP A 384 6.70 -8.20 -4.64
N ALA A 385 7.00 -6.91 -4.89
CA ALA A 385 6.16 -6.05 -5.70
C ALA A 385 6.17 -6.45 -7.18
N VAL A 386 5.03 -6.24 -7.85
CA VAL A 386 4.80 -6.47 -9.28
C VAL A 386 4.97 -7.94 -9.68
N MET A 387 6.16 -8.51 -9.57
CA MET A 387 6.46 -9.87 -10.05
C MET A 387 5.98 -10.97 -9.10
N GLY A 388 6.03 -10.74 -7.80
CA GLY A 388 5.63 -11.72 -6.79
C GLY A 388 4.22 -12.26 -6.96
N PRO A 389 3.19 -11.41 -7.13
CA PRO A 389 1.83 -11.86 -7.41
C PRO A 389 1.72 -12.72 -8.66
N TYR A 390 2.40 -12.35 -9.75
CA TYR A 390 2.37 -13.11 -11.00
C TYR A 390 3.14 -14.42 -10.92
N LYS A 391 4.22 -14.49 -10.13
CA LYS A 391 4.95 -15.73 -9.86
C LYS A 391 4.17 -16.71 -8.98
N SER A 392 3.20 -16.23 -8.21
CA SER A 392 2.35 -17.05 -7.34
C SER A 392 1.31 -17.85 -8.11
N ILE A 393 1.01 -17.47 -9.35
CA ILE A 393 0.05 -18.14 -10.24
C ILE A 393 0.81 -18.66 -11.47
N LYS A 394 0.63 -19.91 -11.83
CA LYS A 394 1.25 -20.45 -13.03
C LYS A 394 0.49 -20.03 -14.29
N PHE A 395 0.95 -19.00 -14.96
CA PHE A 395 0.42 -18.59 -16.26
C PHE A 395 1.16 -19.29 -17.39
N THR A 396 0.42 -20.04 -18.19
CA THR A 396 0.93 -20.72 -19.40
C THR A 396 0.25 -20.11 -20.62
N GLY A 397 1.02 -19.43 -21.45
CA GLY A 397 0.57 -18.79 -22.69
C GLY A 397 0.65 -19.72 -23.89
N SER A 398 0.63 -19.11 -25.09
CA SER A 398 0.85 -19.79 -26.37
C SER A 398 2.17 -20.55 -26.36
N ASP A 399 2.24 -21.64 -27.11
CA ASP A 399 3.44 -22.50 -27.22
C ASP A 399 3.89 -23.10 -25.87
N GLY A 400 3.02 -23.12 -24.84
CA GLY A 400 3.34 -23.66 -23.53
C GLY A 400 4.32 -22.80 -22.69
N ARG A 401 4.62 -21.58 -23.11
CA ARG A 401 5.54 -20.68 -22.39
C ARG A 401 4.96 -20.25 -21.05
N ILE A 402 5.79 -20.32 -20.01
CA ILE A 402 5.42 -19.91 -18.64
C ILE A 402 5.84 -18.45 -18.42
N LEU A 403 4.91 -17.62 -17.94
CA LEU A 403 5.15 -16.19 -17.72
C LEU A 403 6.28 -15.93 -16.71
N ALA A 404 6.33 -16.69 -15.61
CA ALA A 404 7.36 -16.55 -14.58
C ALA A 404 8.77 -16.79 -15.13
N GLU A 405 8.93 -17.75 -16.06
CA GLU A 405 10.21 -18.02 -16.74
C GLU A 405 10.60 -16.85 -17.68
N LYS A 406 9.62 -16.33 -18.43
CA LYS A 406 9.82 -15.18 -19.31
C LYS A 406 10.22 -13.92 -18.54
N TRP A 407 9.72 -13.76 -17.32
CA TRP A 407 9.97 -12.62 -16.45
C TRP A 407 11.04 -12.88 -15.38
N GLU A 408 11.93 -13.84 -15.59
CA GLU A 408 12.99 -14.16 -14.63
C GLU A 408 13.87 -12.94 -14.32
N THR A 409 14.16 -12.13 -15.33
CA THR A 409 14.98 -10.91 -15.22
C THR A 409 14.19 -9.60 -15.21
N GLY A 410 12.87 -9.67 -15.18
CA GLY A 410 11.94 -8.53 -15.20
C GLY A 410 10.85 -8.66 -16.26
N PRO A 411 9.76 -7.90 -16.12
CA PRO A 411 8.65 -7.89 -17.08
C PRO A 411 9.01 -7.21 -18.40
#